data_1e0a970ae01dd474eb68023049c71948
#
_entry.id   1e0a970ae01dd474eb68023049c71948
#
_cell.length_a   1.000
_cell.length_b   1.000
_cell.length_c   1.000
_cell.angle_alpha   90.00
_cell.angle_beta   90.00
_cell.angle_gamma   90.00
#
_symmetry.space_group_name_H-M   'P 1'
#
loop_
_entity.id
_entity.type
_entity.pdbx_description
1 polymer ?
#
loop_
_entity_poly.entity_id
_entity_poly.type
_entity_poly.pdbx_seq_one_letter_code
_entity_poly.pdbx_strand_id
1 'polypeptide(L)'
;VLANVPQMKFKKYNFDNVTLRANGNLSSLAVTGEAYNIRLNDSLNIPMVSFSVDARNDSSIVKIKSGANRTVDTANLNALVLTYNDGVKIEFEPSTFTINSKTWAIDETGELVFRKNTPASGLLLLSEGDQKISLRTEKSSRGDWNDVKINLTKINLGDFGPFFLPKNRLE
;
A
#
# COMPACT_ATOMS: atom_id res chain seq x y z
N VAL A 1 -22.91 -2.67 -10.51
CA VAL A 1 -22.54 -4.08 -10.29
C VAL A 1 -22.31 -4.29 -8.80
N LEU A 2 -22.79 -5.42 -8.26
CA LEU A 2 -22.54 -5.87 -6.91
C LEU A 2 -22.03 -7.32 -6.98
N ALA A 3 -20.92 -7.60 -6.31
CA ALA A 3 -20.39 -8.95 -6.15
C ALA A 3 -20.11 -9.23 -4.67
N ASN A 4 -20.56 -10.40 -4.20
CA ASN A 4 -20.26 -10.91 -2.86
C ASN A 4 -19.61 -12.28 -3.02
N VAL A 5 -18.41 -12.42 -2.49
CA VAL A 5 -17.62 -13.65 -2.56
C VAL A 5 -17.30 -14.09 -1.14
N PRO A 6 -17.92 -15.16 -0.62
CA PRO A 6 -17.73 -15.61 0.76
C PRO A 6 -16.27 -15.95 1.06
N GLN A 7 -15.58 -16.56 0.11
CA GLN A 7 -14.16 -16.86 0.21
C GLN A 7 -13.47 -16.69 -1.14
N MET A 8 -12.29 -16.06 -1.14
CA MET A 8 -11.45 -15.89 -2.31
C MET A 8 -10.02 -16.26 -1.96
N LYS A 9 -9.38 -17.00 -2.85
CA LYS A 9 -7.94 -17.29 -2.76
C LYS A 9 -7.24 -16.69 -3.96
N PHE A 10 -6.24 -15.88 -3.70
CA PHE A 10 -5.37 -15.34 -4.73
C PHE A 10 -3.90 -15.65 -4.40
N LYS A 11 -3.28 -16.49 -5.19
CA LYS A 11 -1.94 -17.05 -4.89
C LYS A 11 -1.95 -17.73 -3.51
N LYS A 12 -1.14 -17.25 -2.56
CA LYS A 12 -1.06 -17.73 -1.17
C LYS A 12 -1.97 -16.98 -0.19
N TYR A 13 -2.67 -15.95 -0.65
CA TYR A 13 -3.50 -15.10 0.19
C TYR A 13 -4.93 -15.60 0.21
N ASN A 14 -5.53 -15.64 1.39
CA ASN A 14 -6.94 -15.98 1.58
C ASN A 14 -7.69 -14.75 2.08
N PHE A 15 -8.88 -14.54 1.53
CA PHE A 15 -9.79 -13.44 1.85
C PHE A 15 -11.14 -14.02 2.17
N ASP A 16 -11.75 -13.57 3.26
CA ASP A 16 -13.11 -13.95 3.60
C ASP A 16 -14.06 -12.77 3.35
N ASN A 17 -15.29 -13.07 2.97
CA ASN A 17 -16.38 -12.10 2.81
C ASN A 17 -16.00 -10.87 1.99
N VAL A 18 -15.53 -11.09 0.75
CA VAL A 18 -15.18 -10.01 -0.16
C VAL A 18 -16.45 -9.44 -0.78
N THR A 19 -16.68 -8.16 -0.58
CA THR A 19 -17.78 -7.41 -1.21
C THR A 19 -17.18 -6.36 -2.17
N LEU A 20 -17.70 -6.32 -3.38
CA LEU A 20 -17.33 -5.31 -4.38
C LEU A 20 -18.60 -4.64 -4.90
N ARG A 21 -18.58 -3.33 -4.96
CA ARG A 21 -19.64 -2.51 -5.58
C ARG A 21 -19.01 -1.60 -6.60
N ALA A 22 -19.54 -1.59 -7.81
CA ALA A 22 -19.09 -0.71 -8.87
C ALA A 22 -20.29 -0.01 -9.52
N ASN A 23 -20.15 1.27 -9.70
CA ASN A 23 -21.13 2.12 -10.39
C ASN A 23 -20.38 3.11 -11.29
N GLY A 24 -20.85 3.27 -12.52
CA GLY A 24 -20.21 4.20 -13.46
C GLY A 24 -20.55 3.92 -14.90
N ASN A 25 -19.84 4.60 -15.77
CA ASN A 25 -19.92 4.53 -17.22
C ASN A 25 -18.49 4.60 -17.82
N LEU A 26 -18.40 4.81 -19.14
CA LEU A 26 -17.10 4.88 -19.84
C LEU A 26 -16.22 6.07 -19.43
N SER A 27 -16.79 7.12 -18.84
CA SER A 27 -16.06 8.33 -18.46
C SER A 27 -15.79 8.43 -16.96
N SER A 28 -16.53 7.69 -16.16
CA SER A 28 -16.36 7.69 -14.70
C SER A 28 -16.75 6.36 -14.10
N LEU A 29 -15.96 5.87 -13.17
CA LEU A 29 -16.19 4.61 -12.47
C LEU A 29 -15.87 4.79 -10.98
N ALA A 30 -16.86 4.55 -10.13
CA ALA A 30 -16.67 4.44 -8.70
C ALA A 30 -16.71 2.97 -8.30
N VAL A 31 -15.67 2.52 -7.62
CA VAL A 31 -15.56 1.15 -7.07
C VAL A 31 -15.31 1.24 -5.58
N THR A 32 -16.06 0.48 -4.82
CA THR A 32 -15.79 0.28 -3.38
C THR A 32 -15.71 -1.20 -3.10
N GLY A 33 -14.88 -1.58 -2.15
CA GLY A 33 -14.78 -2.97 -1.73
C GLY A 33 -14.34 -3.11 -0.29
N GLU A 34 -14.70 -4.24 0.26
CA GLU A 34 -14.31 -4.67 1.60
C GLU A 34 -13.91 -6.14 1.56
N ALA A 35 -12.92 -6.49 2.34
CA ALA A 35 -12.51 -7.88 2.57
C ALA A 35 -12.16 -8.06 4.04
N TYR A 36 -12.48 -9.23 4.55
CA TYR A 36 -12.27 -9.57 5.95
C TYR A 36 -11.29 -10.73 6.09
N ASN A 37 -10.66 -10.83 7.27
CA ASN A 37 -9.75 -11.92 7.65
C ASN A 37 -8.70 -12.24 6.58
N ILE A 38 -8.01 -11.21 6.09
CA ILE A 38 -7.00 -11.35 5.07
C ILE A 38 -5.76 -11.99 5.68
N ARG A 39 -5.51 -13.26 5.37
CA ARG A 39 -4.33 -13.99 5.82
C ARG A 39 -3.21 -13.87 4.80
N LEU A 40 -2.17 -13.12 5.18
CA LEU A 40 -0.99 -12.91 4.35
C LEU A 40 0.09 -13.99 4.60
N ASN A 41 0.19 -14.44 5.85
CA ASN A 41 0.99 -15.58 6.31
C ASN A 41 0.48 -16.03 7.68
N ASP A 42 1.14 -16.99 8.30
CA ASP A 42 0.74 -17.55 9.61
C ASP A 42 0.79 -16.53 10.76
N SER A 43 1.56 -15.46 10.60
CA SER A 43 1.76 -14.41 11.62
C SER A 43 1.02 -13.11 11.32
N LEU A 44 0.64 -12.86 10.08
CA LEU A 44 0.03 -11.61 9.66
C LEU A 44 -1.37 -11.85 9.11
N ASN A 45 -2.36 -11.45 9.92
CA ASN A 45 -3.77 -11.45 9.56
C ASN A 45 -4.31 -10.04 9.71
N ILE A 46 -4.88 -9.48 8.64
CA ILE A 46 -5.55 -8.18 8.66
C ILE A 46 -7.05 -8.42 8.81
N PRO A 47 -7.68 -7.95 9.89
CA PRO A 47 -9.09 -8.26 10.17
C PRO A 47 -10.03 -7.72 9.09
N MET A 48 -9.78 -6.54 8.59
CA MET A 48 -10.59 -5.89 7.56
C MET A 48 -9.72 -4.94 6.72
N VAL A 49 -9.97 -4.95 5.43
CA VAL A 49 -9.50 -3.91 4.51
C VAL A 49 -10.71 -3.40 3.74
N SER A 50 -10.86 -2.09 3.65
CA SER A 50 -11.79 -1.44 2.74
C SER A 50 -11.00 -0.58 1.74
N PHE A 51 -11.51 -0.46 0.53
CA PHE A 51 -10.96 0.44 -0.46
C PHE A 51 -12.05 1.15 -1.25
N SER A 52 -11.73 2.34 -1.74
CA SER A 52 -12.52 3.04 -2.73
C SER A 52 -11.62 3.55 -3.87
N VAL A 53 -12.15 3.51 -5.06
CA VAL A 53 -11.54 4.05 -6.27
C VAL A 53 -12.56 4.91 -6.98
N ASP A 54 -12.25 6.19 -7.19
CA ASP A 54 -13.01 7.10 -8.02
C ASP A 54 -12.18 7.44 -9.25
N ALA A 55 -12.49 6.79 -10.36
CA ALA A 55 -11.80 6.97 -11.64
C ALA A 55 -12.58 7.90 -12.56
N ARG A 56 -11.89 8.88 -13.14
CA ARG A 56 -12.45 9.81 -14.15
C ARG A 56 -11.38 10.11 -15.18
N ASN A 57 -11.70 9.85 -16.44
CA ASN A 57 -10.74 9.98 -17.54
C ASN A 57 -9.44 9.22 -17.22
N ASP A 58 -8.32 9.93 -17.20
CA ASP A 58 -6.99 9.35 -16.99
C ASP A 58 -6.51 9.44 -15.54
N SER A 59 -7.40 9.76 -14.59
CA SER A 59 -7.05 9.88 -13.17
C SER A 59 -7.95 9.04 -12.29
N SER A 60 -7.41 8.53 -11.19
CA SER A 60 -8.14 7.78 -10.17
C SER A 60 -7.69 8.17 -8.77
N ILE A 61 -8.65 8.51 -7.92
CA ILE A 61 -8.40 8.68 -6.49
C ILE A 61 -8.59 7.32 -5.82
N VAL A 62 -7.54 6.83 -5.17
CA VAL A 62 -7.54 5.54 -4.47
C VAL A 62 -7.40 5.78 -2.98
N LYS A 63 -8.29 5.18 -2.20
CA LYS A 63 -8.24 5.20 -0.73
C LYS A 63 -8.32 3.78 -0.22
N ILE A 64 -7.41 3.41 0.68
CA ILE A 64 -7.35 2.10 1.32
C ILE A 64 -7.30 2.31 2.83
N LYS A 65 -8.17 1.61 3.55
CA LYS A 65 -8.17 1.59 5.02
C LYS A 65 -8.08 0.15 5.50
N SER A 66 -7.26 -0.08 6.49
CA SER A 66 -7.24 -1.36 7.21
C SER A 66 -7.70 -1.20 8.64
N GLY A 67 -8.36 -2.23 9.14
CA GLY A 67 -8.65 -2.38 10.56
C GLY A 67 -7.42 -2.85 11.33
N ALA A 68 -7.48 -2.68 12.65
CA ALA A 68 -6.41 -3.05 13.55
C ALA A 68 -6.21 -4.56 13.67
N ASN A 69 -4.97 -4.97 13.79
CA ASN A 69 -4.58 -6.27 14.32
C ASN A 69 -3.40 -6.09 15.30
N ARG A 70 -2.82 -7.19 15.79
CA ARG A 70 -1.71 -7.11 16.76
C ARG A 70 -0.42 -6.52 16.18
N THR A 71 -0.26 -6.49 14.87
CA THR A 71 0.97 -6.09 14.20
C THR A 71 0.83 -4.73 13.50
N VAL A 72 -0.29 -4.55 12.78
CA VAL A 72 -0.64 -3.27 12.13
C VAL A 72 -1.95 -2.81 12.75
N ASP A 73 -1.92 -1.74 13.52
CA ASP A 73 -3.12 -1.26 14.20
C ASP A 73 -4.13 -0.74 13.20
N THR A 74 -3.76 0.27 12.43
CA THR A 74 -4.61 0.85 11.38
C THR A 74 -3.76 1.34 10.23
N ALA A 75 -4.33 1.40 9.04
CA ALA A 75 -3.75 2.12 7.92
C ALA A 75 -4.84 2.93 7.20
N ASN A 76 -4.48 4.13 6.77
CA ASN A 76 -5.28 5.00 5.93
C ASN A 76 -4.37 5.52 4.81
N LEU A 77 -4.44 4.88 3.65
CA LEU A 77 -3.57 5.16 2.51
C LEU A 77 -4.39 5.83 1.41
N ASN A 78 -3.91 6.95 0.92
CA ASN A 78 -4.55 7.74 -0.13
C ASN A 78 -3.54 7.99 -1.25
N ALA A 79 -4.00 7.92 -2.49
CA ALA A 79 -3.15 8.19 -3.64
C ALA A 79 -3.98 8.69 -4.82
N LEU A 80 -3.36 9.57 -5.61
CA LEU A 80 -3.81 9.91 -6.96
C LEU A 80 -3.02 9.03 -7.96
N VAL A 81 -3.75 8.30 -8.78
CA VAL A 81 -3.18 7.46 -9.85
C VAL A 81 -3.48 8.13 -11.18
N LEU A 82 -2.44 8.53 -11.89
CA LEU A 82 -2.51 9.08 -13.24
C LEU A 82 -2.16 7.98 -14.25
N THR A 83 -3.06 7.75 -15.20
CA THR A 83 -2.90 6.74 -16.24
C THR A 83 -2.45 7.40 -17.53
N TYR A 84 -1.44 6.83 -18.16
CA TYR A 84 -0.90 7.27 -19.45
C TYR A 84 -0.95 6.10 -20.44
N ASN A 85 -0.82 6.38 -21.73
CA ASN A 85 -0.80 5.34 -22.77
C ASN A 85 0.31 4.30 -22.58
N ASP A 86 1.39 4.66 -21.90
CA ASP A 86 2.59 3.83 -21.70
C ASP A 86 2.84 3.46 -20.24
N GLY A 87 1.94 3.81 -19.30
CA GLY A 87 2.17 3.50 -17.91
C GLY A 87 1.28 4.22 -16.91
N VAL A 88 1.72 4.23 -15.66
CA VAL A 88 1.01 4.89 -14.56
C VAL A 88 1.98 5.68 -13.68
N LYS A 89 1.47 6.77 -13.10
CA LYS A 89 2.12 7.51 -12.01
C LYS A 89 1.22 7.43 -10.78
N ILE A 90 1.79 7.16 -9.63
CA ILE A 90 1.11 7.17 -8.33
C ILE A 90 1.71 8.31 -7.53
N GLU A 91 0.90 9.26 -7.13
CA GLU A 91 1.24 10.36 -6.23
C GLU A 91 0.61 10.06 -4.88
N PHE A 92 1.40 10.07 -3.82
CA PHE A 92 0.87 9.84 -2.48
C PHE A 92 0.17 11.09 -1.99
N GLU A 93 -1.01 10.92 -1.41
CA GLU A 93 -1.71 11.94 -0.63
C GLU A 93 -1.48 11.67 0.86
N PRO A 94 -1.81 12.60 1.76
CA PRO A 94 -1.63 12.43 3.20
C PRO A 94 -2.15 11.08 3.67
N SER A 95 -1.24 10.24 4.11
CA SER A 95 -1.47 8.84 4.44
C SER A 95 -0.77 8.48 5.73
N THR A 96 -1.36 7.57 6.49
CA THR A 96 -0.81 7.11 7.75
C THR A 96 -0.99 5.62 7.92
N PHE A 97 -0.10 5.00 8.68
CA PHE A 97 -0.29 3.65 9.20
C PHE A 97 0.35 3.55 10.58
N THR A 98 -0.23 2.70 11.41
CA THR A 98 0.24 2.50 12.79
C THR A 98 0.84 1.11 12.92
N ILE A 99 2.07 1.06 13.43
CA ILE A 99 2.80 -0.17 13.74
C ILE A 99 3.28 -0.07 15.19
N ASN A 100 2.98 -1.07 16.00
CA ASN A 100 3.42 -1.14 17.38
C ASN A 100 3.09 0.16 18.15
N SER A 101 1.86 0.64 18.00
CA SER A 101 1.31 1.87 18.59
C SER A 101 2.02 3.17 18.15
N LYS A 102 2.86 3.13 17.11
CA LYS A 102 3.49 4.29 16.51
C LYS A 102 2.88 4.60 15.16
N THR A 103 2.44 5.84 14.98
CA THR A 103 1.81 6.28 13.73
C THR A 103 2.85 6.88 12.80
N TRP A 104 3.07 6.20 11.69
CA TRP A 104 3.92 6.62 10.60
C TRP A 104 3.11 7.40 9.57
N ALA A 105 3.63 8.53 9.15
CA ALA A 105 3.09 9.29 8.03
C ALA A 105 3.83 8.95 6.73
N ILE A 106 3.09 8.88 5.63
CA ILE A 106 3.64 8.85 4.27
C ILE A 106 3.61 10.28 3.76
N ASP A 107 4.76 10.78 3.32
CA ASP A 107 4.90 12.14 2.81
C ASP A 107 4.24 12.28 1.43
N GLU A 108 3.50 13.36 1.23
CA GLU A 108 2.78 13.65 -0.02
C GLU A 108 3.71 14.03 -1.19
N THR A 109 4.98 14.34 -0.93
CA THR A 109 5.97 14.56 -1.99
C THR A 109 6.46 13.25 -2.62
N GLY A 110 6.04 12.11 -2.09
CA GLY A 110 6.36 10.78 -2.62
C GLY A 110 5.60 10.46 -3.91
N GLU A 111 6.26 9.79 -4.83
CA GLU A 111 5.66 9.32 -6.08
C GLU A 111 6.27 8.00 -6.57
N LEU A 112 5.51 7.23 -7.33
CA LEU A 112 5.99 6.06 -8.05
C LEU A 112 5.61 6.20 -9.53
N VAL A 113 6.57 5.96 -10.42
CA VAL A 113 6.37 6.07 -11.87
C VAL A 113 6.73 4.75 -12.54
N PHE A 114 5.79 4.20 -13.27
CA PHE A 114 5.93 2.95 -14.03
C PHE A 114 5.65 3.26 -15.50
N ARG A 115 6.62 3.06 -16.38
CA ARG A 115 6.51 3.26 -17.82
C ARG A 115 6.95 2.00 -18.57
N LYS A 116 6.37 1.75 -19.74
CA LYS A 116 6.54 0.50 -20.49
C LYS A 116 8.00 0.19 -20.85
N ASN A 117 8.80 1.16 -21.22
CA ASN A 117 10.14 0.94 -21.74
C ASN A 117 11.25 1.64 -20.91
N THR A 118 10.91 1.99 -19.68
CA THR A 118 11.86 2.60 -18.75
C THR A 118 11.79 1.91 -17.40
N PRO A 119 12.91 1.75 -16.70
CA PRO A 119 12.89 1.28 -15.33
C PRO A 119 11.97 2.14 -14.46
N ALA A 120 11.22 1.52 -13.57
CA ALA A 120 10.38 2.23 -12.62
C ALA A 120 11.20 3.20 -11.77
N SER A 121 10.70 4.38 -11.54
CA SER A 121 11.33 5.35 -10.63
C SER A 121 10.38 5.71 -9.50
N GLY A 122 10.89 6.12 -8.37
CA GLY A 122 10.02 6.52 -7.27
C GLY A 122 10.74 7.01 -6.04
N LEU A 123 9.98 7.69 -5.22
CA LEU A 123 10.36 8.19 -3.92
C LEU A 123 9.24 7.85 -2.93
N LEU A 124 9.58 7.19 -1.84
CA LEU A 124 8.68 6.98 -0.70
C LEU A 124 9.40 7.49 0.55
N LEU A 125 8.74 8.41 1.24
CA LEU A 125 9.22 9.00 2.48
C LEU A 125 8.24 8.65 3.60
N LEU A 126 8.76 8.07 4.66
CA LEU A 126 7.99 7.71 5.86
C LEU A 126 8.61 8.42 7.06
N SER A 127 7.77 8.91 7.97
CA SER A 127 8.23 9.54 9.20
C SER A 127 7.36 9.20 10.41
N GLU A 128 8.00 9.06 11.58
CA GLU A 128 7.39 8.94 12.89
C GLU A 128 8.29 9.64 13.91
N GLY A 129 7.86 10.78 14.44
CA GLY A 129 8.71 11.65 15.28
C GLY A 129 10.03 11.98 14.56
N ASP A 130 11.14 11.62 15.18
CA ASP A 130 12.50 11.80 14.61
C ASP A 130 12.92 10.68 13.65
N GLN A 131 12.17 9.59 13.59
CA GLN A 131 12.48 8.44 12.75
C GLN A 131 12.07 8.72 11.30
N LYS A 132 12.94 8.42 10.34
CA LYS A 132 12.65 8.59 8.92
C LYS A 132 13.16 7.42 8.10
N ILE A 133 12.35 7.00 7.15
CA ILE A 133 12.72 6.03 6.12
C ILE A 133 12.54 6.72 4.76
N SER A 134 13.59 6.77 3.97
CA SER A 134 13.52 7.22 2.57
C SER A 134 13.90 6.05 1.68
N LEU A 135 13.00 5.68 0.78
CA LEU A 135 13.24 4.69 -0.25
C LEU A 135 13.15 5.42 -1.60
N ARG A 136 14.25 5.40 -2.35
CA ARG A 136 14.31 5.97 -3.70
C ARG A 136 14.73 4.92 -4.70
N THR A 137 14.03 4.85 -5.81
CA THR A 137 14.44 4.07 -6.97
C THR A 137 14.70 5.00 -8.15
N GLU A 138 15.77 4.75 -8.88
CA GLU A 138 16.14 5.52 -10.07
C GLU A 138 16.79 4.60 -11.11
N LYS A 139 16.81 5.02 -12.37
CA LYS A 139 17.50 4.27 -13.41
C LYS A 139 18.99 4.17 -13.07
N SER A 140 19.55 2.97 -13.12
CA SER A 140 20.98 2.77 -12.93
C SER A 140 21.79 3.38 -14.07
N SER A 141 22.94 3.97 -13.74
CA SER A 141 23.92 4.39 -14.74
C SER A 141 24.71 3.22 -15.34
N ARG A 142 24.57 2.01 -14.80
CA ARG A 142 25.36 0.82 -15.14
C ARG A 142 24.62 -0.19 -16.02
N GLY A 143 23.32 0.01 -16.29
CA GLY A 143 22.51 -0.94 -17.08
C GLY A 143 21.03 -0.59 -17.09
N ASP A 144 20.22 -1.51 -17.60
CA ASP A 144 18.76 -1.35 -17.75
C ASP A 144 17.95 -1.76 -16.51
N TRP A 145 18.55 -1.70 -15.32
CA TRP A 145 17.88 -1.95 -14.04
C TRP A 145 17.78 -0.67 -13.21
N ASN A 146 17.10 -0.78 -12.09
CA ASN A 146 17.02 0.32 -11.12
C ASN A 146 18.02 0.13 -9.99
N ASP A 147 18.62 1.22 -9.57
CA ASP A 147 19.27 1.33 -8.27
C ASP A 147 18.22 1.65 -7.21
N VAL A 148 18.28 0.96 -6.08
CA VAL A 148 17.42 1.20 -4.92
C VAL A 148 18.27 1.76 -3.80
N LYS A 149 17.95 2.98 -3.35
CA LYS A 149 18.60 3.66 -2.23
C LYS A 149 17.65 3.70 -1.05
N ILE A 150 18.09 3.18 0.09
CA ILE A 150 17.34 3.21 1.34
C ILE A 150 18.15 3.99 2.35
N ASN A 151 17.58 5.07 2.87
CA ASN A 151 18.16 5.84 3.97
C ASN A 151 17.29 5.68 5.22
N LEU A 152 17.93 5.32 6.32
CA LEU A 152 17.31 5.13 7.62
C LEU A 152 17.88 6.15 8.60
N THR A 153 17.04 6.98 9.19
CA THR A 153 17.43 8.00 10.16
C THR A 153 16.77 7.69 11.50
N LYS A 154 17.58 7.54 12.54
CA LYS A 154 17.15 7.30 13.93
C LYS A 154 16.16 6.13 14.11
N ILE A 155 16.20 5.13 13.23
CA ILE A 155 15.25 4.01 13.23
C ILE A 155 15.45 3.13 14.46
N ASN A 156 14.38 2.90 15.20
CA ASN A 156 14.30 1.83 16.19
C ASN A 156 13.84 0.53 15.52
N LEU A 157 14.75 -0.40 15.28
CA LEU A 157 14.45 -1.69 14.65
C LEU A 157 13.45 -2.54 15.45
N GLY A 158 13.37 -2.34 16.76
CA GLY A 158 12.39 -3.01 17.62
C GLY A 158 10.94 -2.72 17.24
N ASP A 159 10.66 -1.54 16.66
CA ASP A 159 9.31 -1.17 16.20
C ASP A 159 8.82 -2.07 15.07
N PHE A 160 9.76 -2.63 14.29
CA PHE A 160 9.48 -3.53 13.17
C PHE A 160 9.65 -5.01 13.52
N GLY A 161 9.99 -5.34 14.77
CA GLY A 161 10.18 -6.70 15.25
C GLY A 161 9.04 -7.66 14.84
N PRO A 162 7.75 -7.30 14.95
CA PRO A 162 6.64 -8.17 14.58
C PRO A 162 6.64 -8.64 13.12
N PHE A 163 7.35 -7.95 12.21
CA PHE A 163 7.46 -8.33 10.80
C PHE A 163 8.58 -9.34 10.53
N PHE A 164 9.61 -9.35 11.38
CA PHE A 164 10.84 -10.10 11.13
C PHE A 164 11.04 -11.29 12.09
N LEU A 165 10.43 -11.24 13.29
CA LEU A 165 10.61 -12.27 14.29
C LEU A 165 9.43 -13.27 14.27
N PRO A 166 9.68 -14.56 14.14
CA PRO A 166 8.63 -15.56 14.30
C PRO A 166 8.11 -15.52 15.75
N LYS A 167 6.79 -15.73 15.90
CA LYS A 167 6.05 -15.66 17.18
C LYS A 167 6.68 -16.45 18.36
N ASN A 168 7.49 -17.46 18.08
CA ASN A 168 8.05 -18.40 19.06
C ASN A 168 9.36 -17.93 19.70
N ARG A 169 9.80 -16.70 19.49
CA ARG A 169 11.03 -16.15 20.11
C ARG A 169 10.79 -14.97 21.05
N LEU A 170 9.55 -14.74 21.46
CA LEU A 170 9.16 -13.68 22.40
C LEU A 170 8.70 -14.24 23.76
N GLU A 171 9.15 -15.45 24.12
CA GLU A 171 9.09 -15.98 25.49
C GLU A 171 10.41 -15.82 26.21
#